data_e923a04ea1824609937b0a13c93e9e07
#
_entry.id   e923a04ea1824609937b0a13c93e9e07
#
_cell.length_a   1.000
_cell.length_b   1.000
_cell.length_c   1.000
_cell.angle_alpha   90.00
_cell.angle_beta   90.00
_cell.angle_gamma   90.00
#
_symmetry.space_group_name_H-M   'P 1'
#
loop_
_entity.id
_entity.type
_entity.pdbx_description
1 polymer ?
#
loop_
_entity_poly.entity_id
_entity_poly.type
_entity_poly.pdbx_seq_one_letter_code
_entity_poly.pdbx_strand_id
1 'polypeptide(L)'
;MSQNQKTIAENRKARHEYELYDRFEAGLVLQGTEIKSIRRGKVQLKDSYISFQKGEAFIKGMHISPYEFGNRFNHDETRDRKLLMHKQEIQKLGQSARVKGYTVVPVRIYLYKGLAKLEIALAKGKNLHDKRESQKAKDAQREIQKALKNQY
;
A
#
# COMPACT_ATOMS: atom_id res chain seq x y z
N MET A 1 8.16 -6.60 19.02
CA MET A 1 9.08 -6.95 17.94
C MET A 1 8.56 -8.10 17.12
N SER A 2 8.59 -7.92 15.86
CA SER A 2 8.01 -8.85 14.92
C SER A 2 9.00 -9.94 14.51
N GLN A 3 9.43 -10.73 15.47
CA GLN A 3 10.37 -11.80 15.24
C GLN A 3 9.87 -12.83 14.22
N ASN A 4 8.55 -12.91 14.04
CA ASN A 4 7.91 -13.85 13.12
C ASN A 4 7.54 -13.25 11.77
N GLN A 5 7.93 -12.00 11.52
CA GLN A 5 7.69 -11.35 10.23
C GLN A 5 8.76 -11.69 9.22
N LYS A 6 8.34 -12.07 8.03
CA LYS A 6 9.25 -12.32 6.92
C LYS A 6 8.85 -11.43 5.74
N THR A 7 9.67 -10.45 5.42
CA THR A 7 9.44 -9.58 4.26
C THR A 7 9.64 -10.38 2.98
N ILE A 8 8.62 -10.36 2.12
CA ILE A 8 8.63 -11.06 0.85
C ILE A 8 9.05 -10.13 -0.28
N ALA A 9 8.50 -8.91 -0.31
CA ALA A 9 8.84 -7.94 -1.34
C ALA A 9 8.70 -6.53 -0.79
N GLU A 10 9.52 -5.62 -1.30
CA GLU A 10 9.49 -4.21 -0.94
C GLU A 10 9.21 -3.36 -2.17
N ASN A 11 8.59 -2.21 -1.95
CA ASN A 11 8.32 -1.25 -3.01
C ASN A 11 9.42 -0.18 -3.02
N ARG A 12 10.55 -0.51 -3.62
CA ARG A 12 11.72 0.39 -3.67
C ARG A 12 11.41 1.66 -4.45
N LYS A 13 10.64 1.54 -5.53
CA LYS A 13 10.25 2.69 -6.36
C LYS A 13 9.45 3.70 -5.55
N ALA A 14 8.52 3.23 -4.73
CA ALA A 14 7.73 4.13 -3.88
C ALA A 14 8.61 4.85 -2.86
N ARG A 15 9.55 4.14 -2.25
CA ARG A 15 10.48 4.77 -1.28
C ARG A 15 11.36 5.82 -1.93
N HIS A 16 11.71 5.62 -3.20
CA HIS A 16 12.54 6.57 -3.95
C HIS A 16 11.74 7.78 -4.43
N GLU A 17 10.53 7.58 -4.93
CA GLU A 17 9.73 8.62 -5.58
C GLU A 17 8.80 9.37 -4.65
N TYR A 18 8.48 8.81 -3.49
CA TYR A 18 7.51 9.39 -2.56
C TYR A 18 8.12 9.66 -1.20
N GLU A 19 7.64 10.75 -0.57
CA GLU A 19 7.79 10.92 0.86
C GLU A 19 6.67 10.12 1.52
N LEU A 20 7.03 9.26 2.47
CA LEU A 20 6.08 8.37 3.13
C LEU A 20 5.75 8.90 4.53
N TYR A 21 4.47 8.89 4.83
CA TYR A 21 3.95 9.36 6.11
C TYR A 21 3.34 8.19 6.88
N ASP A 22 2.27 8.44 7.61
CA ASP A 22 1.61 7.46 8.46
C ASP A 22 1.52 6.09 7.80
N ARG A 23 1.99 5.06 8.50
CA ARG A 23 2.00 3.69 8.02
C ARG A 23 0.96 2.86 8.76
N PHE A 24 0.35 1.94 8.03
CA PHE A 24 -0.67 1.04 8.56
C PHE A 24 -0.42 -0.38 8.08
N GLU A 25 -0.83 -1.34 8.90
CA GLU A 25 -0.82 -2.74 8.52
C GLU A 25 -2.21 -3.14 8.01
N ALA A 26 -2.25 -3.84 6.90
CA ALA A 26 -3.49 -4.36 6.34
C ALA A 26 -3.37 -5.85 6.08
N GLY A 27 -4.46 -6.57 6.29
CA GLY A 27 -4.58 -7.94 5.81
C GLY A 27 -4.97 -7.94 4.34
N LEU A 28 -4.84 -9.08 3.69
CA LEU A 28 -5.16 -9.26 2.27
C LEU A 28 -6.16 -10.40 2.11
N VAL A 29 -7.21 -10.16 1.33
CA VAL A 29 -8.14 -11.22 0.92
C VAL A 29 -7.56 -11.85 -0.34
N LEU A 30 -7.06 -13.06 -0.21
CA LEU A 30 -6.33 -13.75 -1.27
C LEU A 30 -6.96 -15.10 -1.61
N GLN A 31 -6.77 -15.51 -2.86
CA GLN A 31 -7.07 -16.87 -3.30
C GLN A 31 -5.91 -17.79 -2.93
N GLY A 32 -6.15 -19.11 -2.88
CA GLY A 32 -5.14 -20.08 -2.50
C GLY A 32 -3.89 -20.04 -3.36
N THR A 33 -4.05 -19.88 -4.68
CA THR A 33 -2.91 -19.79 -5.60
C THR A 33 -2.12 -18.50 -5.40
N GLU A 34 -2.77 -17.43 -4.99
CA GLU A 34 -2.09 -16.17 -4.70
C GLU A 34 -1.17 -16.28 -3.49
N ILE A 35 -1.66 -16.86 -2.39
CA ILE A 35 -0.81 -17.00 -1.19
C ILE A 35 0.36 -17.96 -1.45
N LYS A 36 0.16 -18.99 -2.26
CA LYS A 36 1.23 -19.91 -2.62
C LYS A 36 2.31 -19.21 -3.45
N SER A 37 1.92 -18.35 -4.39
CA SER A 37 2.87 -17.56 -5.17
C SER A 37 3.61 -16.54 -4.29
N ILE A 38 2.91 -15.87 -3.39
CA ILE A 38 3.53 -14.92 -2.45
C ILE A 38 4.59 -15.61 -1.60
N ARG A 39 4.30 -16.80 -1.08
CA ARG A 39 5.27 -17.57 -0.29
C ARG A 39 6.53 -17.90 -1.08
N ARG A 40 6.43 -17.96 -2.39
CA ARG A 40 7.57 -18.20 -3.29
C ARG A 40 8.26 -16.91 -3.73
N GLY A 41 7.82 -15.77 -3.23
CA GLY A 41 8.39 -14.48 -3.60
C GLY A 41 7.95 -13.97 -4.98
N LYS A 42 6.89 -14.53 -5.54
CA LYS A 42 6.42 -14.19 -6.89
C LYS A 42 5.37 -13.08 -6.86
N VAL A 43 5.72 -11.95 -6.26
CA VAL A 43 4.85 -10.79 -6.12
C VAL A 43 5.65 -9.52 -6.39
N GLN A 44 5.03 -8.54 -7.05
CA GLN A 44 5.64 -7.25 -7.34
C GLN A 44 4.68 -6.13 -6.93
N LEU A 45 5.21 -5.15 -6.22
CA LEU A 45 4.45 -3.99 -5.73
C LEU A 45 4.64 -2.74 -6.59
N LYS A 46 5.53 -2.80 -7.56
CA LYS A 46 5.85 -1.66 -8.42
C LYS A 46 4.58 -1.13 -9.09
N ASP A 47 4.41 0.19 -9.04
CA ASP A 47 3.29 0.90 -9.67
C ASP A 47 1.91 0.52 -9.10
N SER A 48 1.86 -0.15 -7.96
CA SER A 48 0.60 -0.42 -7.28
C SER A 48 0.23 0.72 -6.33
N TYR A 49 -1.06 0.81 -6.01
CA TYR A 49 -1.58 1.83 -5.11
C TYR A 49 -2.85 1.35 -4.44
N ILE A 50 -3.26 2.06 -3.39
CA ILE A 50 -4.46 1.70 -2.64
C ILE A 50 -5.61 2.61 -3.08
N SER A 51 -6.74 2.00 -3.40
CA SER A 51 -7.97 2.70 -3.80
C SER A 51 -9.03 2.50 -2.72
N PHE A 52 -9.79 3.56 -2.44
CA PHE A 52 -10.84 3.55 -1.42
C PHE A 52 -12.19 3.70 -2.12
N GLN A 53 -13.08 2.73 -1.94
CA GLN A 53 -14.39 2.72 -2.57
C GLN A 53 -15.44 2.22 -1.58
N LYS A 54 -16.49 3.00 -1.38
CA LYS A 54 -17.64 2.60 -0.54
C LYS A 54 -17.25 2.11 0.84
N GLY A 55 -16.29 2.77 1.48
CA GLY A 55 -15.84 2.41 2.82
C GLY A 55 -14.90 1.20 2.85
N GLU A 56 -14.43 0.72 1.71
CA GLU A 56 -13.51 -0.40 1.61
C GLU A 56 -12.22 0.04 0.93
N ALA A 57 -11.13 -0.68 1.21
CA ALA A 57 -9.82 -0.41 0.62
C ALA A 57 -9.39 -1.59 -0.24
N PHE A 58 -8.81 -1.28 -1.40
CA PHE A 58 -8.33 -2.27 -2.36
C PHE A 58 -6.93 -1.91 -2.82
N ILE A 59 -6.08 -2.91 -3.01
CA ILE A 59 -4.81 -2.69 -3.70
C ILE A 59 -4.98 -2.95 -5.19
N LYS A 60 -4.58 -1.98 -6.01
CA LYS A 60 -4.65 -2.06 -7.47
C LYS A 60 -3.26 -2.09 -8.05
N GLY A 61 -3.07 -2.87 -9.10
CA GLY A 61 -1.80 -2.94 -9.81
C GLY A 61 -0.75 -3.85 -9.20
N MET A 62 -1.06 -4.52 -8.10
CA MET A 62 -0.14 -5.50 -7.53
C MET A 62 -0.15 -6.77 -8.38
N HIS A 63 1.03 -7.17 -8.84
CA HIS A 63 1.19 -8.36 -9.67
C HIS A 63 1.58 -9.55 -8.82
N ILE A 64 0.78 -10.61 -8.90
CA ILE A 64 1.09 -11.91 -8.29
C ILE A 64 1.15 -12.94 -9.42
N SER A 65 2.33 -13.51 -9.65
CA SER A 65 2.52 -14.46 -10.74
C SER A 65 1.62 -15.69 -10.56
N PRO A 66 1.21 -16.35 -11.66
CA PRO A 66 0.47 -17.59 -11.54
C PRO A 66 1.26 -18.62 -10.74
N TYR A 67 0.56 -19.39 -9.93
CA TYR A 67 1.18 -20.51 -9.22
C TYR A 67 1.36 -21.64 -10.23
N GLU A 68 2.61 -22.07 -10.44
CA GLU A 68 2.93 -23.04 -11.51
C GLU A 68 2.22 -24.39 -11.37
N PHE A 69 1.77 -24.74 -10.17
CA PHE A 69 1.03 -25.98 -9.92
C PHE A 69 -0.48 -25.76 -9.82
N GLY A 70 -0.97 -24.55 -10.14
CA GLY A 70 -2.38 -24.21 -10.06
C GLY A 70 -3.19 -24.54 -11.31
N ASN A 71 -2.53 -24.87 -12.40
CA ASN A 71 -3.15 -25.20 -13.68
C ASN A 71 -4.18 -24.14 -14.12
N ARG A 72 -5.35 -24.58 -14.62
CA ARG A 72 -6.41 -23.69 -15.10
C ARG A 72 -7.19 -22.99 -13.98
N PHE A 73 -6.99 -23.38 -12.74
CA PHE A 73 -7.68 -22.78 -11.59
C PHE A 73 -6.85 -21.65 -10.95
N ASN A 74 -5.98 -21.06 -11.72
CA ASN A 74 -5.13 -19.98 -11.23
C ASN A 74 -5.88 -18.64 -11.14
N HIS A 75 -5.29 -17.69 -10.44
CA HIS A 75 -5.85 -16.35 -10.26
C HIS A 75 -5.49 -15.43 -11.42
N ASP A 76 -6.21 -14.32 -11.55
CA ASP A 76 -5.81 -13.19 -12.40
C ASP A 76 -4.61 -12.51 -11.74
N GLU A 77 -3.54 -12.33 -12.51
CA GLU A 77 -2.26 -11.82 -12.00
C GLU A 77 -2.37 -10.43 -11.39
N THR A 78 -3.24 -9.57 -11.92
CA THR A 78 -3.35 -8.16 -11.50
C THR A 78 -4.74 -7.78 -10.99
N ARG A 79 -5.53 -8.75 -10.55
CA ARG A 79 -6.87 -8.43 -10.05
C ARG A 79 -6.78 -7.51 -8.82
N ASP A 80 -7.82 -6.71 -8.60
CA ASP A 80 -7.92 -5.90 -7.38
C ASP A 80 -8.11 -6.83 -6.17
N ARG A 81 -7.36 -6.58 -5.09
CA ARG A 81 -7.49 -7.37 -3.86
C ARG A 81 -7.92 -6.48 -2.73
N LYS A 82 -8.92 -6.96 -2.00
CA LYS A 82 -9.46 -6.23 -0.86
C LYS A 82 -8.48 -6.26 0.31
N LEU A 83 -8.33 -5.13 0.97
CA LEU A 83 -7.55 -5.02 2.19
C LEU A 83 -8.45 -5.15 3.41
N LEU A 84 -7.94 -5.80 4.44
CA LEU A 84 -8.63 -5.91 5.73
C LEU A 84 -7.99 -4.93 6.69
N MET A 85 -8.74 -3.88 7.05
CA MET A 85 -8.30 -2.81 7.93
C MET A 85 -9.45 -2.40 8.83
N HIS A 86 -9.13 -1.72 9.92
CA HIS A 86 -10.17 -1.12 10.75
C HIS A 86 -10.88 0.00 9.99
N LYS A 87 -12.17 0.11 10.20
CA LYS A 87 -13.01 1.10 9.52
C LYS A 87 -12.49 2.52 9.71
N GLN A 88 -12.01 2.83 10.91
CA GLN A 88 -11.46 4.13 11.23
C GLN A 88 -10.20 4.42 10.43
N GLU A 89 -9.36 3.42 10.23
CA GLU A 89 -8.13 3.55 9.41
C GLU A 89 -8.48 3.81 7.95
N ILE A 90 -9.47 3.11 7.42
CA ILE A 90 -9.91 3.30 6.03
C ILE A 90 -10.44 4.72 5.84
N GLN A 91 -11.25 5.22 6.76
CA GLN A 91 -11.80 6.57 6.69
C GLN A 91 -10.69 7.61 6.74
N LYS A 92 -9.76 7.45 7.66
CA LYS A 92 -8.64 8.37 7.83
C LYS A 92 -7.78 8.45 6.57
N LEU A 93 -7.33 7.32 6.09
CA LEU A 93 -6.49 7.26 4.90
C LEU A 93 -7.25 7.72 3.65
N GLY A 94 -8.51 7.32 3.52
CA GLY A 94 -9.34 7.72 2.39
C GLY A 94 -9.50 9.23 2.28
N GLN A 95 -9.70 9.92 3.41
CA GLN A 95 -9.78 11.37 3.44
C GLN A 95 -8.45 12.01 3.08
N SER A 96 -7.37 11.51 3.63
CA SER A 96 -6.01 12.03 3.35
C SER A 96 -5.63 11.83 1.88
N ALA A 97 -6.03 10.73 1.28
CA ALA A 97 -5.73 10.43 -0.12
C ALA A 97 -6.48 11.34 -1.11
N ARG A 98 -7.55 12.02 -0.67
CA ARG A 98 -8.29 12.97 -1.51
C ARG A 98 -7.57 14.31 -1.65
N VAL A 99 -6.62 14.60 -0.79
CA VAL A 99 -5.85 15.84 -0.87
C VAL A 99 -4.91 15.76 -2.07
N LYS A 100 -4.92 16.83 -2.87
CA LYS A 100 -4.12 16.89 -4.11
C LYS A 100 -2.65 16.60 -3.83
N GLY A 101 -2.08 15.72 -4.65
CA GLY A 101 -0.67 15.32 -4.53
C GLY A 101 -0.43 14.17 -3.59
N TYR A 102 -1.45 13.68 -2.90
CA TYR A 102 -1.34 12.55 -1.98
C TYR A 102 -1.97 11.30 -2.54
N THR A 103 -1.38 10.18 -2.19
CA THR A 103 -1.91 8.86 -2.53
C THR A 103 -1.54 7.90 -1.41
N VAL A 104 -2.02 6.68 -1.48
CA VAL A 104 -1.63 5.63 -0.53
C VAL A 104 -0.98 4.52 -1.33
N VAL A 105 0.22 4.14 -0.92
CA VAL A 105 1.02 3.14 -1.64
C VAL A 105 1.39 2.00 -0.70
N PRO A 106 1.58 0.78 -1.25
CA PRO A 106 2.15 -0.30 -0.46
C PRO A 106 3.64 -0.09 -0.29
N VAL A 107 4.14 -0.36 0.91
CA VAL A 107 5.56 -0.22 1.25
C VAL A 107 6.25 -1.57 1.16
N ARG A 108 5.65 -2.61 1.73
CA ARG A 108 6.16 -3.97 1.66
C ARG A 108 5.05 -4.98 1.91
N ILE A 109 5.25 -6.18 1.40
CA ILE A 109 4.40 -7.32 1.72
C ILE A 109 5.24 -8.31 2.54
N TYR A 110 4.66 -8.86 3.58
CA TYR A 110 5.36 -9.75 4.50
C TYR A 110 4.42 -10.86 5.00
N LEU A 111 5.02 -11.93 5.47
CA LEU A 111 4.31 -13.04 6.10
C LEU A 111 4.45 -12.89 7.62
N TYR A 112 3.33 -13.03 8.31
CA TYR A 112 3.28 -13.03 9.76
C TYR A 112 2.39 -14.19 10.20
N LYS A 113 2.98 -15.17 10.89
CA LYS A 113 2.29 -16.38 11.33
C LYS A 113 1.52 -17.05 10.17
N GLY A 114 2.15 -17.12 9.01
CA GLY A 114 1.56 -17.76 7.82
C GLY A 114 0.57 -16.90 7.04
N LEU A 115 0.24 -15.71 7.53
CA LEU A 115 -0.70 -14.81 6.86
C LEU A 115 0.06 -13.72 6.09
N ALA A 116 -0.42 -13.41 4.90
CA ALA A 116 0.12 -12.32 4.11
C ALA A 116 -0.42 -10.98 4.64
N LYS A 117 0.50 -10.09 4.97
CA LYS A 117 0.19 -8.75 5.45
C LYS A 117 0.84 -7.72 4.54
N LEU A 118 0.24 -6.56 4.47
CA LEU A 118 0.72 -5.45 3.65
C LEU A 118 0.93 -4.22 4.52
N GLU A 119 2.12 -3.64 4.46
CA GLU A 119 2.36 -2.34 5.07
C GLU A 119 2.09 -1.28 4.03
N ILE A 120 1.19 -0.35 4.33
CA ILE A 120 0.82 0.74 3.43
C ILE A 120 1.12 2.08 4.09
N ALA A 121 1.29 3.12 3.29
CA ALA A 121 1.62 4.45 3.80
C ALA A 121 0.96 5.53 2.96
N LEU A 122 0.56 6.60 3.63
CA LEU A 122 0.22 7.85 2.96
C LEU A 122 1.48 8.38 2.31
N ALA A 123 1.39 8.79 1.05
CA ALA A 123 2.56 9.15 0.25
C ALA A 123 2.33 10.44 -0.53
N LYS A 124 3.39 11.20 -0.71
CA LYS A 124 3.38 12.38 -1.57
C LYS A 124 4.61 12.32 -2.47
N GLY A 125 4.42 12.60 -3.77
CA GLY A 125 5.51 12.61 -4.73
C GLY A 125 6.59 13.61 -4.34
N LYS A 126 7.85 13.18 -4.41
CA LYS A 126 8.98 14.07 -4.18
C LYS A 126 9.13 15.01 -5.35
N ASN A 127 9.31 16.30 -5.06
CA ASN A 127 9.56 17.29 -6.09
C ASN A 127 11.03 17.70 -6.03
N LEU A 128 11.80 17.18 -6.99
CA LEU A 128 13.24 17.36 -7.02
C LEU A 128 13.69 18.46 -7.98
N HIS A 129 12.76 19.15 -8.65
CA HIS A 129 13.13 19.99 -9.79
C HIS A 129 13.03 21.49 -9.58
N ASP A 130 12.34 21.98 -8.54
CA ASP A 130 12.15 23.41 -8.31
C ASP A 130 12.05 23.70 -6.82
N LYS A 131 12.91 24.63 -6.34
CA LYS A 131 12.89 25.05 -4.95
C LYS A 131 11.55 25.70 -4.54
N ARG A 132 10.91 26.41 -5.47
CA ARG A 132 9.60 27.03 -5.21
C ARG A 132 8.53 25.97 -4.98
N GLU A 133 8.53 24.95 -5.79
CA GLU A 133 7.59 23.84 -5.65
C GLU A 133 7.88 23.03 -4.38
N SER A 134 9.14 22.88 -4.02
CA SER A 134 9.54 22.24 -2.76
C SER A 134 8.98 23.02 -1.56
N GLN A 135 9.03 24.34 -1.60
CA GLN A 135 8.48 25.16 -0.52
C GLN A 135 6.97 25.03 -0.41
N LYS A 136 6.28 25.10 -1.54
CA LYS A 136 4.83 24.88 -1.57
C LYS A 136 4.43 23.50 -1.06
N ALA A 137 5.21 22.49 -1.40
CA ALA A 137 4.98 21.14 -0.93
C ALA A 137 5.13 21.04 0.59
N LYS A 138 6.15 21.68 1.16
CA LYS A 138 6.36 21.72 2.61
C LYS A 138 5.20 22.40 3.33
N ASP A 139 4.72 23.51 2.79
CA ASP A 139 3.59 24.23 3.37
C ASP A 139 2.31 23.41 3.33
N ALA A 140 2.04 22.73 2.21
CA ALA A 140 0.90 21.84 2.07
C ALA A 140 0.99 20.68 3.06
N GLN A 141 2.17 20.12 3.26
CA GLN A 141 2.39 19.05 4.25
C GLN A 141 2.06 19.50 5.66
N ARG A 142 2.47 20.71 6.04
CA ARG A 142 2.15 21.26 7.36
C ARG A 142 0.66 21.38 7.58
N GLU A 143 -0.06 21.86 6.59
CA GLU A 143 -1.52 21.98 6.67
C GLU A 143 -2.20 20.63 6.79
N ILE A 144 -1.73 19.65 6.03
CA ILE A 144 -2.29 18.28 6.07
C ILE A 144 -2.01 17.63 7.42
N GLN A 145 -0.81 17.79 7.96
CA GLN A 145 -0.50 17.26 9.27
C GLN A 145 -1.38 17.88 10.36
N LYS A 146 -1.64 19.18 10.26
CA LYS A 146 -2.57 19.85 11.16
C LYS A 146 -3.98 19.29 11.05
N ALA A 147 -4.45 19.10 9.81
CA ALA A 147 -5.77 18.52 9.57
C ALA A 147 -5.88 17.11 10.11
N LEU A 148 -4.83 16.30 9.93
CA LEU A 148 -4.80 14.94 10.47
C LEU A 148 -4.81 14.92 11.99
N LYS A 149 -4.09 15.82 12.63
CA LYS A 149 -4.10 15.96 14.10
C LYS A 149 -5.47 16.35 14.61
N ASN A 150 -6.18 17.19 13.90
CA ASN A 150 -7.49 17.69 14.34
C ASN A 150 -8.60 16.65 14.13
N GLN A 151 -8.36 15.57 13.42
CA GLN A 151 -9.32 14.49 13.18
C GLN A 151 -9.29 13.40 14.26
N TYR A 152 -8.35 13.47 15.19
CA TYR A 152 -8.16 12.44 16.23
C TYR A 152 -8.33 12.94 17.61
#